data_aa354fa8eb299a00c05b39f8056d30a9
#
_entry.id   aa354fa8eb299a00c05b39f8056d30a9
#
_cell.length_a   1.000
_cell.length_b   1.000
_cell.length_c   1.000
_cell.angle_alpha   90.00
_cell.angle_beta   90.00
_cell.angle_gamma   90.00
#
_symmetry.space_group_name_H-M   'P 1'
#
loop_
_entity.id
_entity.type
_entity.pdbx_description
1 polymer ?
#
loop_
_entity_poly.entity_id
_entity_poly.type
_entity_poly.pdbx_seq_one_letter_code
_entity_poly.pdbx_strand_id
1 'polypeptide(L)'
;MKALAVTAKQQMELINVAEPKIATPDEVIIKVSYCGICGSDLPRYFDGAVHSFPQILGHEFSGVVTETGAGVENVKPGDRVVIAPLIPCCSCEECISLLPPGMCSQYGFIGSRNPGAMAEFVKVPSKCVIKLPERLSLKKAALVEPFTVALHAIERVSLKANETAMVLGCGSIGIALIKLLKVRGVCDIIAIDLNQDRLKDRKSVV
;
A
#
# COMPACT_ATOMS: atom_id res chain seq x y z
N MET A 1 -11.75 -15.35 11.99
CA MET A 1 -11.66 -14.94 10.58
C MET A 1 -10.58 -15.73 9.84
N LYS A 2 -10.68 -15.83 8.52
CA LYS A 2 -9.63 -16.41 7.68
C LYS A 2 -8.57 -15.37 7.34
N ALA A 3 -7.30 -15.79 7.34
CA ALA A 3 -6.16 -14.98 6.93
C ALA A 3 -5.14 -15.85 6.17
N LEU A 4 -4.53 -15.27 5.15
CA LEU A 4 -3.41 -15.89 4.43
C LEU A 4 -2.11 -15.37 5.05
N ALA A 5 -1.32 -16.26 5.63
CA ALA A 5 -0.11 -15.90 6.36
C ALA A 5 1.12 -16.68 5.90
N VAL A 6 2.27 -16.05 5.92
CA VAL A 6 3.56 -16.72 5.81
C VAL A 6 3.84 -17.38 7.17
N THR A 7 3.82 -18.71 7.19
CA THR A 7 3.98 -19.53 8.42
C THR A 7 5.41 -20.02 8.60
N ALA A 8 6.16 -20.13 7.50
CA ALA A 8 7.59 -20.39 7.46
C ALA A 8 8.17 -19.93 6.11
N LYS A 9 9.48 -19.98 5.95
CA LYS A 9 10.13 -19.72 4.64
C LYS A 9 9.53 -20.62 3.56
N GLN A 10 9.04 -20.00 2.48
CA GLN A 10 8.36 -20.65 1.35
C GLN A 10 7.07 -21.40 1.73
N GLN A 11 6.50 -21.08 2.88
CA GLN A 11 5.21 -21.63 3.31
C GLN A 11 4.22 -20.47 3.55
N MET A 12 3.09 -20.56 2.87
CA MET A 12 1.99 -19.61 3.02
C MET A 12 0.70 -20.40 3.15
N GLU A 13 -0.01 -20.19 4.23
CA GLU A 13 -1.18 -21.01 4.60
C GLU A 13 -2.40 -20.14 4.90
N LEU A 14 -3.56 -20.69 4.58
CA LEU A 14 -4.83 -20.11 5.01
C LEU A 14 -5.11 -20.56 6.44
N ILE A 15 -4.95 -19.66 7.39
CA ILE A 15 -5.10 -19.91 8.82
C ILE A 15 -6.38 -19.28 9.37
N ASN A 16 -6.87 -19.81 10.49
CA ASN A 16 -7.92 -19.17 11.26
C ASN A 16 -7.31 -18.37 12.41
N VAL A 17 -7.63 -17.09 12.48
CA VAL A 17 -7.20 -16.18 13.54
C VAL A 17 -8.40 -15.50 14.19
N ALA A 18 -8.23 -14.98 15.40
CA ALA A 18 -9.27 -14.18 16.05
C ALA A 18 -9.62 -12.95 15.19
N GLU A 19 -10.88 -12.60 15.16
CA GLU A 19 -11.29 -11.33 14.55
C GLU A 19 -10.73 -10.16 15.36
N PRO A 20 -10.25 -9.09 14.70
CA PRO A 20 -9.77 -7.92 15.40
C PRO A 20 -10.91 -7.24 16.17
N LYS A 21 -10.57 -6.64 17.32
CA LYS A 21 -11.51 -5.85 18.14
C LYS A 21 -10.91 -4.48 18.37
N ILE A 22 -11.77 -3.45 18.45
CA ILE A 22 -11.35 -2.11 18.88
C ILE A 22 -10.81 -2.21 20.31
N ALA A 23 -9.58 -1.77 20.51
CA ALA A 23 -8.91 -1.75 21.81
C ALA A 23 -8.60 -0.31 22.28
N THR A 24 -8.43 0.61 21.31
CA THR A 24 -8.16 2.02 21.60
C THR A 24 -9.15 2.93 20.86
N PRO A 25 -9.39 4.16 21.32
CA PRO A 25 -10.38 5.05 20.72
C PRO A 25 -10.06 5.50 19.29
N ASP A 26 -8.83 5.37 18.83
CA ASP A 26 -8.35 5.79 17.50
C ASP A 26 -8.26 4.67 16.47
N GLU A 27 -8.72 3.45 16.78
CA GLU A 27 -8.66 2.31 15.87
C GLU A 27 -9.89 2.20 14.97
N VAL A 28 -9.67 1.63 13.79
CA VAL A 28 -10.69 1.34 12.77
C VAL A 28 -10.54 -0.11 12.33
N ILE A 29 -11.66 -0.84 12.23
CA ILE A 29 -11.71 -2.17 11.63
C ILE A 29 -12.27 -2.03 10.21
N ILE A 30 -11.55 -2.61 9.26
CA ILE A 30 -11.87 -2.57 7.84
C ILE A 30 -12.11 -4.01 7.36
N LYS A 31 -13.28 -4.27 6.75
CA LYS A 31 -13.52 -5.47 5.94
C LYS A 31 -12.79 -5.29 4.63
N VAL A 32 -11.79 -6.13 4.38
CA VAL A 32 -10.96 -6.06 3.18
C VAL A 32 -11.76 -6.50 1.96
N SER A 33 -11.70 -5.72 0.89
CA SER A 33 -12.35 -6.06 -0.38
C SER A 33 -11.35 -6.48 -1.45
N TYR A 34 -10.22 -5.81 -1.54
CA TYR A 34 -9.13 -6.12 -2.47
C TYR A 34 -7.80 -5.81 -1.81
N CYS A 35 -6.86 -6.71 -1.99
CA CYS A 35 -5.47 -6.56 -1.54
C CYS A 35 -4.52 -6.91 -2.69
N GLY A 36 -3.58 -6.02 -3.00
CA GLY A 36 -2.50 -6.24 -3.96
C GLY A 36 -1.37 -7.08 -3.34
N ILE A 37 -0.52 -7.60 -4.22
CA ILE A 37 0.74 -8.26 -3.85
C ILE A 37 1.88 -7.34 -4.29
N CYS A 38 2.63 -6.83 -3.32
CA CYS A 38 3.80 -6.00 -3.56
C CYS A 38 5.04 -6.85 -3.90
N GLY A 39 5.95 -6.31 -4.69
CA GLY A 39 7.26 -6.94 -4.91
C GLY A 39 8.04 -7.17 -3.60
N SER A 40 7.79 -6.36 -2.57
CA SER A 40 8.38 -6.54 -1.24
C SER A 40 7.83 -7.75 -0.46
N ASP A 41 6.72 -8.35 -0.88
CA ASP A 41 6.18 -9.57 -0.27
C ASP A 41 6.95 -10.82 -0.73
N LEU A 42 7.63 -10.76 -1.89
CA LEU A 42 8.38 -11.88 -2.44
C LEU A 42 9.53 -12.33 -1.52
N PRO A 43 10.46 -11.46 -1.05
CA PRO A 43 11.49 -11.89 -0.12
C PRO A 43 10.91 -12.33 1.24
N ARG A 44 9.76 -11.78 1.66
CA ARG A 44 9.07 -12.26 2.87
C ARG A 44 8.65 -13.73 2.73
N TYR A 45 8.14 -14.11 1.58
CA TYR A 45 7.77 -15.48 1.28
C TYR A 45 8.99 -16.37 0.99
N PHE A 46 9.84 -15.98 0.00
CA PHE A 46 10.92 -16.83 -0.49
C PHE A 46 12.09 -16.96 0.49
N ASP A 47 12.40 -15.90 1.22
CA ASP A 47 13.57 -15.85 2.09
C ASP A 47 13.22 -15.91 3.58
N GLY A 48 11.92 -15.81 3.91
CA GLY A 48 11.47 -15.72 5.29
C GLY A 48 11.82 -14.38 5.94
N ALA A 49 11.94 -13.30 5.13
CA ALA A 49 12.30 -11.96 5.60
C ALA A 49 11.11 -11.27 6.29
N VAL A 50 10.61 -11.89 7.35
CA VAL A 50 9.52 -11.40 8.21
C VAL A 50 10.03 -11.13 9.63
N HIS A 51 9.33 -10.29 10.37
CA HIS A 51 9.70 -9.98 11.76
C HIS A 51 9.36 -11.13 12.73
N SER A 52 8.33 -11.90 12.41
CA SER A 52 7.90 -13.08 13.19
C SER A 52 7.04 -13.99 12.31
N PHE A 53 6.96 -15.26 12.64
CA PHE A 53 5.99 -16.20 12.07
C PHE A 53 4.89 -16.50 13.08
N PRO A 54 3.62 -16.65 12.66
CA PRO A 54 3.10 -16.37 11.31
C PRO A 54 2.97 -14.85 11.07
N GLN A 55 3.15 -14.41 9.81
CA GLN A 55 2.98 -13.01 9.40
C GLN A 55 1.88 -12.92 8.33
N ILE A 56 0.84 -12.14 8.60
CA ILE A 56 -0.18 -11.78 7.60
C ILE A 56 0.36 -10.59 6.82
N LEU A 57 0.56 -10.79 5.51
CA LEU A 57 1.06 -9.76 4.58
C LEU A 57 -0.08 -8.88 4.05
N GLY A 58 0.27 -7.99 3.14
CA GLY A 58 -0.66 -7.13 2.39
C GLY A 58 -0.77 -5.72 2.96
N HIS A 59 -0.34 -4.75 2.16
CA HIS A 59 -0.34 -3.32 2.48
C HIS A 59 -0.92 -2.46 1.35
N GLU A 60 -1.22 -3.05 0.21
CA GLU A 60 -1.85 -2.41 -0.96
C GLU A 60 -3.33 -2.78 -0.99
N PHE A 61 -4.18 -2.17 -0.15
CA PHE A 61 -5.56 -2.64 -0.03
C PHE A 61 -6.62 -1.55 0.06
N SER A 62 -7.83 -1.98 -0.21
CA SER A 62 -9.05 -1.20 -0.03
C SER A 62 -10.14 -2.04 0.63
N GLY A 63 -11.07 -1.38 1.26
CA GLY A 63 -12.17 -2.06 1.94
C GLY A 63 -13.26 -1.12 2.39
N VAL A 64 -14.10 -1.64 3.29
CA VAL A 64 -15.20 -0.90 3.90
C VAL A 64 -15.03 -0.91 5.41
N VAL A 65 -15.15 0.24 6.03
CA VAL A 65 -15.12 0.38 7.50
C VAL A 65 -16.30 -0.38 8.09
N THR A 66 -16.04 -1.24 9.06
CA THR A 66 -17.09 -1.99 9.79
C THR A 66 -17.27 -1.49 11.20
N GLU A 67 -16.19 -1.03 11.85
CA GLU A 67 -16.23 -0.55 13.23
C GLU A 67 -15.19 0.57 13.43
N THR A 68 -15.48 1.51 14.32
CA THR A 68 -14.59 2.62 14.69
C THR A 68 -14.54 2.77 16.20
N GLY A 69 -13.36 3.11 16.71
CA GLY A 69 -13.21 3.56 18.10
C GLY A 69 -13.90 4.91 18.34
N ALA A 70 -14.17 5.23 19.58
CA ALA A 70 -14.95 6.43 19.97
C ALA A 70 -14.26 7.77 19.63
N GLY A 71 -12.95 7.78 19.40
CA GLY A 71 -12.18 8.96 19.01
C GLY A 71 -11.99 9.14 17.50
N VAL A 72 -12.59 8.29 16.67
CA VAL A 72 -12.44 8.37 15.21
C VAL A 72 -13.46 9.35 14.62
N GLU A 73 -12.97 10.40 13.98
CA GLU A 73 -13.78 11.47 13.38
C GLU A 73 -13.73 11.49 11.85
N ASN A 74 -12.65 10.96 11.25
CA ASN A 74 -12.39 11.05 9.80
C ASN A 74 -13.16 10.05 8.95
N VAL A 75 -13.64 8.94 9.53
CA VAL A 75 -14.40 7.88 8.85
C VAL A 75 -15.45 7.28 9.78
N LYS A 76 -16.44 6.60 9.20
CA LYS A 76 -17.51 5.91 9.92
C LYS A 76 -17.82 4.54 9.28
N PRO A 77 -18.50 3.64 9.99
CA PRO A 77 -18.99 2.38 9.42
C PRO A 77 -19.75 2.60 8.11
N GLY A 78 -19.45 1.78 7.09
CA GLY A 78 -19.95 1.90 5.73
C GLY A 78 -19.07 2.73 4.79
N ASP A 79 -18.15 3.53 5.28
CA ASP A 79 -17.24 4.29 4.42
C ASP A 79 -16.29 3.37 3.66
N ARG A 80 -16.11 3.67 2.38
CA ARG A 80 -15.16 3.01 1.49
C ARG A 80 -13.80 3.67 1.64
N VAL A 81 -12.75 2.88 1.86
CA VAL A 81 -11.45 3.39 2.27
C VAL A 81 -10.27 2.70 1.59
N VAL A 82 -9.16 3.40 1.58
CA VAL A 82 -7.81 2.93 1.33
C VAL A 82 -6.93 3.35 2.50
N ILE A 83 -5.73 2.81 2.62
CA ILE A 83 -4.85 3.13 3.72
C ILE A 83 -3.48 3.66 3.26
N ALA A 84 -2.86 4.46 4.14
CA ALA A 84 -1.42 4.70 4.13
C ALA A 84 -0.78 3.70 5.11
N PRO A 85 0.04 2.73 4.64
CA PRO A 85 0.44 1.59 5.47
C PRO A 85 1.47 1.93 6.55
N LEU A 86 2.16 3.06 6.44
CA LEU A 86 3.15 3.50 7.41
C LEU A 86 2.48 4.09 8.66
N ILE A 87 2.86 3.57 9.83
CA ILE A 87 2.34 4.02 11.13
C ILE A 87 3.46 4.73 11.88
N PRO A 88 3.56 6.07 11.85
CA PRO A 88 4.56 6.79 12.65
C PRO A 88 4.24 6.65 14.14
N CYS A 89 5.28 6.56 14.98
CA CYS A 89 5.11 6.39 16.43
C CYS A 89 4.62 7.65 17.13
N CYS A 90 4.78 8.82 16.52
CA CYS A 90 4.42 10.15 17.04
C CYS A 90 5.14 10.56 18.34
N SER A 91 6.21 9.85 18.75
CA SER A 91 6.92 10.08 20.02
C SER A 91 8.45 10.13 19.88
N CYS A 92 9.02 9.67 18.77
CA CYS A 92 10.47 9.82 18.52
C CYS A 92 10.81 11.25 18.11
N GLU A 93 12.10 11.59 18.14
CA GLU A 93 12.61 12.92 17.81
C GLU A 93 12.18 13.38 16.41
N GLU A 94 12.25 12.48 15.42
CA GLU A 94 11.86 12.75 14.05
C GLU A 94 10.36 13.08 13.93
N CYS A 95 9.51 12.37 14.68
CA CYS A 95 8.08 12.64 14.70
C CYS A 95 7.75 13.98 15.40
N ILE A 96 8.41 14.26 16.53
CA ILE A 96 8.22 15.52 17.29
C ILE A 96 8.71 16.71 16.47
N SER A 97 9.79 16.54 15.71
CA SER A 97 10.34 17.55 14.79
C SER A 97 9.54 17.69 13.49
N LEU A 98 8.40 17.00 13.36
CA LEU A 98 7.51 17.02 12.19
C LEU A 98 8.22 16.63 10.88
N LEU A 99 9.23 15.78 10.96
CA LEU A 99 9.88 15.22 9.78
C LEU A 99 8.93 14.25 9.04
N PRO A 100 9.17 13.97 7.75
CA PRO A 100 8.32 13.06 7.00
C PRO A 100 8.14 11.71 7.72
N PRO A 101 6.94 11.13 7.74
CA PRO A 101 6.63 9.88 8.47
C PRO A 101 7.58 8.72 8.18
N GLY A 102 8.16 8.67 6.96
CA GLY A 102 9.16 7.67 6.57
C GLY A 102 10.50 7.77 7.32
N MET A 103 10.75 8.85 8.04
CA MET A 103 11.94 9.04 8.87
C MET A 103 11.75 8.59 10.33
N CYS A 104 10.54 8.16 10.70
CA CYS A 104 10.25 7.67 12.05
C CYS A 104 11.14 6.46 12.40
N SER A 105 11.93 6.57 13.45
CA SER A 105 12.84 5.50 13.90
C SER A 105 12.11 4.29 14.49
N GLN A 106 10.85 4.44 14.91
CA GLN A 106 10.04 3.40 15.57
C GLN A 106 8.71 3.15 14.81
N TYR A 107 8.73 3.25 13.49
CA TYR A 107 7.51 3.09 12.71
C TYR A 107 6.92 1.68 12.78
N GLY A 108 5.58 1.60 12.77
CA GLY A 108 4.85 0.41 12.39
C GLY A 108 4.58 0.40 10.88
N PHE A 109 4.28 -0.78 10.33
CA PHE A 109 3.93 -0.91 8.92
C PHE A 109 2.93 -2.05 8.73
N ILE A 110 1.74 -1.73 8.23
CA ILE A 110 0.67 -2.70 7.99
C ILE A 110 1.14 -3.71 6.92
N GLY A 111 1.00 -5.00 7.21
CA GLY A 111 1.46 -6.07 6.30
C GLY A 111 2.96 -6.41 6.40
N SER A 112 3.68 -5.82 7.39
CA SER A 112 5.07 -6.14 7.66
C SER A 112 5.33 -6.23 9.16
N ARG A 113 5.44 -5.10 9.87
CA ARG A 113 5.61 -5.06 11.34
C ARG A 113 4.30 -5.28 12.10
N ASN A 114 3.19 -4.96 11.44
CA ASN A 114 1.83 -5.17 11.94
C ASN A 114 1.09 -6.13 11.00
N PRO A 115 0.06 -6.85 11.47
CA PRO A 115 -0.76 -7.70 10.61
C PRO A 115 -1.32 -6.92 9.40
N GLY A 116 -1.30 -7.56 8.24
CA GLY A 116 -1.72 -6.98 6.97
C GLY A 116 -3.13 -7.38 6.54
N ALA A 117 -3.45 -7.02 5.31
CA ALA A 117 -4.77 -7.13 4.72
C ALA A 117 -4.99 -8.39 3.86
N MET A 118 -4.06 -9.35 3.86
CA MET A 118 -4.35 -10.68 3.31
C MET A 118 -5.22 -11.48 4.32
N ALA A 119 -6.33 -10.87 4.76
CA ALA A 119 -7.29 -11.38 5.73
C ALA A 119 -8.69 -10.83 5.44
N GLU A 120 -9.72 -11.40 6.06
CA GLU A 120 -11.09 -10.88 5.90
C GLU A 120 -11.27 -9.50 6.53
N PHE A 121 -10.59 -9.23 7.67
CA PHE A 121 -10.60 -7.95 8.36
C PHE A 121 -9.20 -7.55 8.77
N VAL A 122 -8.97 -6.25 8.83
CA VAL A 122 -7.73 -5.67 9.35
C VAL A 122 -8.06 -4.50 10.27
N LYS A 123 -7.31 -4.37 11.37
CA LYS A 123 -7.41 -3.25 12.31
C LYS A 123 -6.24 -2.30 12.09
N VAL A 124 -6.53 -1.02 11.96
CA VAL A 124 -5.54 0.03 11.66
C VAL A 124 -5.82 1.30 12.48
N PRO A 125 -4.82 2.15 12.77
CA PRO A 125 -5.06 3.48 13.31
C PRO A 125 -5.85 4.36 12.33
N SER A 126 -6.78 5.17 12.82
CA SER A 126 -7.62 6.05 12.00
C SER A 126 -6.83 7.04 11.15
N LYS A 127 -5.67 7.49 11.63
CA LYS A 127 -4.74 8.36 10.89
C LYS A 127 -4.20 7.75 9.60
N CYS A 128 -4.23 6.42 9.48
CA CYS A 128 -3.82 5.69 8.28
C CYS A 128 -4.97 5.53 7.27
N VAL A 129 -6.21 5.87 7.64
CA VAL A 129 -7.40 5.59 6.84
C VAL A 129 -7.81 6.81 6.02
N ILE A 130 -7.98 6.61 4.72
CA ILE A 130 -8.33 7.65 3.75
C ILE A 130 -9.64 7.25 3.09
N LYS A 131 -10.66 8.10 3.23
CA LYS A 131 -11.98 7.91 2.60
C LYS A 131 -11.89 8.07 1.09
N LEU A 132 -12.52 7.16 0.37
CA LEU A 132 -12.56 7.16 -1.09
C LEU A 132 -13.69 8.03 -1.64
N PRO A 133 -13.48 8.70 -2.78
CA PRO A 133 -14.56 9.31 -3.53
C PRO A 133 -15.49 8.24 -4.11
N GLU A 134 -16.79 8.53 -4.22
CA GLU A 134 -17.82 7.57 -4.67
C GLU A 134 -17.52 6.94 -6.02
N ARG A 135 -16.94 7.70 -6.96
CA ARG A 135 -16.62 7.26 -8.33
C ARG A 135 -15.48 6.24 -8.42
N LEU A 136 -14.64 6.09 -7.38
CA LEU A 136 -13.50 5.17 -7.42
C LEU A 136 -13.90 3.79 -6.90
N SER A 137 -13.83 2.75 -7.73
CA SER A 137 -14.14 1.37 -7.31
C SER A 137 -13.09 0.85 -6.31
N LEU A 138 -13.49 0.00 -5.36
CA LEU A 138 -12.58 -0.63 -4.40
C LEU A 138 -11.45 -1.39 -5.09
N LYS A 139 -11.73 -2.07 -6.21
CA LYS A 139 -10.70 -2.77 -6.99
C LYS A 139 -9.60 -1.83 -7.49
N LYS A 140 -9.97 -0.65 -8.01
CA LYS A 140 -8.99 0.36 -8.44
C LYS A 140 -8.31 1.03 -7.25
N ALA A 141 -9.03 1.20 -6.14
CA ALA A 141 -8.51 1.84 -4.94
C ALA A 141 -7.36 1.05 -4.29
N ALA A 142 -7.33 -0.28 -4.41
CA ALA A 142 -6.20 -1.08 -3.95
C ALA A 142 -4.86 -0.73 -4.64
N LEU A 143 -4.91 -0.06 -5.80
CA LEU A 143 -3.73 0.42 -6.52
C LEU A 143 -3.27 1.82 -6.04
N VAL A 144 -4.00 2.49 -5.17
CA VAL A 144 -3.64 3.86 -4.73
C VAL A 144 -2.28 3.86 -4.04
N GLU A 145 -2.02 2.89 -3.17
CA GLU A 145 -0.74 2.80 -2.46
C GLU A 145 0.45 2.71 -3.44
N PRO A 146 0.57 1.74 -4.36
CA PRO A 146 1.69 1.68 -5.30
C PRO A 146 1.74 2.89 -6.26
N PHE A 147 0.61 3.52 -6.57
CA PHE A 147 0.60 4.77 -7.33
C PHE A 147 1.18 5.95 -6.53
N THR A 148 1.02 5.98 -5.19
CA THR A 148 1.66 7.03 -4.37
C THR A 148 3.18 6.89 -4.35
N VAL A 149 3.72 5.66 -4.40
CA VAL A 149 5.16 5.42 -4.55
C VAL A 149 5.68 6.01 -5.86
N ALA A 150 4.98 5.75 -6.97
CA ALA A 150 5.34 6.30 -8.28
C ALA A 150 5.21 7.84 -8.31
N LEU A 151 4.14 8.38 -7.72
CA LEU A 151 3.94 9.83 -7.62
C LEU A 151 5.07 10.50 -6.83
N HIS A 152 5.43 9.94 -5.68
CA HIS A 152 6.54 10.44 -4.87
C HIS A 152 7.86 10.46 -5.66
N ALA A 153 8.15 9.40 -6.41
CA ALA A 153 9.35 9.34 -7.26
C ALA A 153 9.37 10.47 -8.31
N ILE A 154 8.23 10.76 -8.95
CA ILE A 154 8.11 11.87 -9.91
C ILE A 154 8.30 13.23 -9.23
N GLU A 155 7.79 13.40 -8.01
CA GLU A 155 7.91 14.65 -7.26
C GLU A 155 9.33 14.93 -6.75
N ARG A 156 10.19 13.89 -6.69
CA ARG A 156 11.61 14.05 -6.35
C ARG A 156 12.46 14.61 -7.50
N VAL A 157 11.91 14.66 -8.71
CA VAL A 157 12.59 15.19 -9.90
C VAL A 157 11.84 16.41 -10.44
N SER A 158 12.57 17.47 -10.81
CA SER A 158 12.00 18.68 -11.42
C SER A 158 11.79 18.47 -12.92
N LEU A 159 10.78 17.64 -13.27
CA LEU A 159 10.52 17.26 -14.65
C LEU A 159 9.67 18.33 -15.37
N LYS A 160 10.10 18.73 -16.57
CA LYS A 160 9.35 19.66 -17.44
C LYS A 160 8.61 18.87 -18.52
N ALA A 161 7.48 19.40 -18.99
CA ALA A 161 6.63 18.73 -19.97
C ALA A 161 7.32 18.43 -21.32
N ASN A 162 8.32 19.23 -21.69
CA ASN A 162 9.09 19.09 -22.93
C ASN A 162 10.36 18.23 -22.80
N GLU A 163 10.56 17.59 -21.67
CA GLU A 163 11.69 16.68 -21.44
C GLU A 163 11.28 15.26 -21.76
N THR A 164 12.27 14.44 -22.14
CA THR A 164 12.11 12.99 -22.33
C THR A 164 12.33 12.28 -21.01
N ALA A 165 11.40 11.45 -20.60
CA ALA A 165 11.52 10.59 -19.42
C ALA A 165 11.90 9.18 -19.79
N MET A 166 12.89 8.59 -19.13
CA MET A 166 13.24 7.17 -19.28
C MET A 166 12.83 6.41 -18.02
N VAL A 167 12.06 5.34 -18.20
CA VAL A 167 11.61 4.46 -17.10
C VAL A 167 12.28 3.09 -17.25
N LEU A 168 13.16 2.78 -16.29
CA LEU A 168 13.87 1.51 -16.21
C LEU A 168 13.09 0.52 -15.35
N GLY A 169 12.56 -0.53 -15.98
CA GLY A 169 11.68 -1.52 -15.37
C GLY A 169 10.19 -1.20 -15.58
N CYS A 170 9.47 -2.11 -16.27
CA CYS A 170 8.04 -2.00 -16.57
C CYS A 170 7.19 -2.93 -15.68
N GLY A 171 7.57 -3.09 -14.42
CA GLY A 171 6.76 -3.74 -13.38
C GLY A 171 5.61 -2.83 -12.93
N SER A 172 4.96 -3.16 -11.82
CA SER A 172 3.82 -2.41 -11.27
C SER A 172 4.13 -0.92 -11.05
N ILE A 173 5.28 -0.60 -10.46
CA ILE A 173 5.70 0.78 -10.21
C ILE A 173 6.07 1.49 -11.51
N GLY A 174 6.81 0.83 -12.42
CA GLY A 174 7.17 1.42 -13.72
C GLY A 174 5.93 1.76 -14.56
N ILE A 175 4.89 0.91 -14.53
CA ILE A 175 3.61 1.18 -15.18
C ILE A 175 2.92 2.40 -14.56
N ALA A 176 2.92 2.48 -13.23
CA ALA A 176 2.32 3.61 -12.52
C ALA A 176 3.05 4.92 -12.86
N LEU A 177 4.41 4.89 -12.90
CA LEU A 177 5.24 6.02 -13.33
C LEU A 177 4.87 6.48 -14.73
N ILE A 178 4.84 5.58 -15.72
CA ILE A 178 4.50 5.90 -17.12
C ILE A 178 3.12 6.54 -17.20
N LYS A 179 2.13 6.02 -16.49
CA LYS A 179 0.77 6.58 -16.48
C LYS A 179 0.73 7.99 -15.88
N LEU A 180 1.42 8.20 -14.76
CA LEU A 180 1.46 9.50 -14.09
C LEU A 180 2.26 10.53 -14.88
N LEU A 181 3.37 10.15 -15.54
CA LEU A 181 4.13 11.00 -16.44
C LEU A 181 3.26 11.50 -17.60
N LYS A 182 2.47 10.61 -18.23
CA LYS A 182 1.51 10.99 -19.26
C LYS A 182 0.45 11.98 -18.74
N VAL A 183 -0.12 11.74 -17.56
CA VAL A 183 -1.08 12.66 -16.93
C VAL A 183 -0.47 14.04 -16.66
N ARG A 184 0.83 14.09 -16.38
CA ARG A 184 1.59 15.34 -16.18
C ARG A 184 2.01 16.02 -17.50
N GLY A 185 1.67 15.45 -18.65
CA GLY A 185 1.93 16.04 -19.97
C GLY A 185 3.32 15.78 -20.52
N VAL A 186 4.07 14.82 -19.96
CA VAL A 186 5.34 14.38 -20.55
C VAL A 186 5.04 13.63 -21.85
N CYS A 187 5.52 14.16 -22.97
CA CYS A 187 5.22 13.65 -24.31
C CYS A 187 6.06 12.42 -24.65
N ASP A 188 7.36 12.51 -24.38
CA ASP A 188 8.32 11.46 -24.76
C ASP A 188 8.67 10.59 -23.54
N ILE A 189 8.25 9.34 -23.56
CA ILE A 189 8.53 8.38 -22.50
C ILE A 189 9.16 7.13 -23.09
N ILE A 190 10.39 6.84 -22.70
CA ILE A 190 11.13 5.64 -23.09
C ILE A 190 11.00 4.61 -21.97
N ALA A 191 10.42 3.45 -22.28
CA ALA A 191 10.23 2.37 -21.32
C ALA A 191 11.21 1.22 -21.65
N ILE A 192 11.99 0.78 -20.66
CA ILE A 192 12.98 -0.29 -20.80
C ILE A 192 12.71 -1.40 -19.79
N ASP A 193 12.66 -2.65 -20.24
CA ASP A 193 12.58 -3.85 -19.38
C ASP A 193 13.36 -5.00 -20.03
N LEU A 194 13.92 -5.89 -19.21
CA LEU A 194 14.55 -7.12 -19.67
C LEU A 194 13.52 -8.15 -20.18
N ASN A 195 12.29 -8.07 -19.67
CA ASN A 195 11.20 -8.96 -20.06
C ASN A 195 10.41 -8.34 -21.21
N GLN A 196 10.55 -8.91 -22.40
CA GLN A 196 9.87 -8.48 -23.62
C GLN A 196 8.34 -8.53 -23.51
N ASP A 197 7.76 -9.44 -22.72
CA ASP A 197 6.31 -9.52 -22.56
C ASP A 197 5.77 -8.32 -21.80
N ARG A 198 6.55 -7.76 -20.87
CA ARG A 198 6.21 -6.50 -20.19
C ARG A 198 6.23 -5.30 -21.12
N LEU A 199 6.97 -5.35 -22.22
CA LEU A 199 7.03 -4.28 -23.23
C LEU A 199 5.93 -4.42 -24.29
N LYS A 200 5.51 -5.63 -24.66
CA LYS A 200 4.47 -5.88 -25.68
C LYS A 200 3.11 -5.27 -25.35
N ASP A 201 2.77 -5.24 -24.08
CA ASP A 201 1.50 -4.68 -23.58
C ASP A 201 1.48 -3.14 -23.56
N ARG A 202 2.52 -2.50 -24.12
CA ARG A 202 2.78 -1.06 -24.10
C ARG A 202 2.60 -0.37 -25.45
N LYS A 203 1.82 -0.94 -26.37
CA LYS A 203 1.53 -0.35 -27.70
C LYS A 203 1.01 1.09 -27.68
N SER A 204 0.68 1.62 -26.52
CA SER A 204 0.26 3.02 -26.32
C SER A 204 1.37 3.90 -25.71
N VAL A 205 2.60 3.41 -25.59
CA VAL A 205 3.72 4.10 -24.96
C VAL A 205 4.92 4.05 -25.91
N VAL A 206 4.80 4.68 -27.03
CA VAL A 206 5.88 5.09 -27.93
C VAL A 206 5.84 6.60 -28.03
#